data_0d80e22ce29fdd3080b0532fc6a194b6
#
_entry.id   0d80e22ce29fdd3080b0532fc6a194b6
#
_cell.length_a   1.000
_cell.length_b   1.000
_cell.length_c   1.000
_cell.angle_alpha   90.00
_cell.angle_beta   90.00
_cell.angle_gamma   90.00
#
_symmetry.space_group_name_H-M   'P 1'
#
loop_
_entity.id
_entity.type
_entity.pdbx_description
1 polymer ?
#
loop_
_entity_poly.entity_id
_entity_poly.type
_entity_poly.pdbx_seq_one_letter_code
_entity_poly.pdbx_strand_id
1 'polypeptide(L)'
;TLPCFNSPQGNIINYETLMQSAPQLIIVRVGDCTIGGADKAALEKTLSILEASKIPLVVLYSPTYTKNLATIKDEMRIIGEIFGKSEQTLKLYEYLVGIENLIKSRTQTATNQPKMLYLGLSLAAKKNGASGITYGIDTPESLLLTTTINAQNAFNLAKGSRVMISAEQIYALEPDVILLPTYNGYHPTFELYENESYANLRELKAVRQKRVYSLPWTPMNCSRRLEYPLELLIIAKAAHPDKFADINIGNFALEFYQKLYGVDIEAAKMLRSAQILDWTEQF
;
A
#
# COMPACT_ATOMS: atom_id res chain seq x y z
N THR A 1 -11.67 8.29 21.97
CA THR A 1 -10.62 8.55 20.98
C THR A 1 -9.28 8.49 21.68
N LEU A 2 -8.34 7.71 21.14
CA LEU A 2 -6.98 7.68 21.65
C LEU A 2 -6.29 9.03 21.34
N PRO A 3 -5.46 9.56 22.27
CA PRO A 3 -4.73 10.79 22.02
C PRO A 3 -3.75 10.61 20.85
N CYS A 4 -3.69 11.60 19.96
CA CYS A 4 -2.73 11.63 18.88
C CYS A 4 -1.49 12.43 19.30
N PHE A 5 -0.33 11.80 19.29
CA PHE A 5 0.95 12.42 19.69
C PHE A 5 1.77 12.95 18.51
N ASN A 6 1.31 12.69 17.28
CA ASN A 6 1.97 13.17 16.07
C ASN A 6 1.25 14.37 15.48
N SER A 7 2.00 15.30 14.90
CA SER A 7 1.37 16.30 14.05
C SER A 7 0.76 15.62 12.80
N PRO A 8 -0.31 16.18 12.21
CA PRO A 8 -0.87 15.70 10.95
C PRO A 8 0.15 15.65 9.79
N GLN A 9 1.26 16.37 9.92
CA GLN A 9 2.39 16.41 8.98
C GLN A 9 3.50 15.40 9.30
N GLY A 10 3.29 14.55 10.29
CA GLY A 10 3.97 13.25 10.41
C GLY A 10 5.28 13.19 11.20
N ASN A 11 5.96 14.28 11.48
CA ASN A 11 7.35 14.19 11.95
C ASN A 11 7.64 14.83 13.32
N ILE A 12 6.64 15.37 14.00
CA ILE A 12 6.85 16.04 15.29
C ILE A 12 6.06 15.31 16.38
N ILE A 13 6.77 14.71 17.32
CA ILE A 13 6.16 14.12 18.52
C ILE A 13 6.02 15.22 19.57
N ASN A 14 4.82 15.33 20.14
CA ASN A 14 4.64 16.13 21.35
C ASN A 14 5.08 15.30 22.57
N TYR A 15 6.35 15.42 22.93
CA TYR A 15 6.94 14.66 24.03
C TYR A 15 6.29 14.99 25.37
N GLU A 16 5.90 16.23 25.64
CA GLU A 16 5.24 16.61 26.87
C GLU A 16 3.91 15.90 27.04
N THR A 17 3.05 15.95 26.04
CA THR A 17 1.76 15.24 26.04
C THR A 17 1.95 13.72 26.15
N LEU A 18 2.98 13.17 25.49
CA LEU A 18 3.32 11.75 25.59
C LEU A 18 3.71 11.38 27.02
N MET A 19 4.56 12.16 27.67
CA MET A 19 4.97 11.90 29.04
C MET A 19 3.83 12.09 30.06
N GLN A 20 2.98 13.09 29.86
CA GLN A 20 1.78 13.31 30.69
C GLN A 20 0.79 12.14 30.64
N SER A 21 0.74 11.42 29.51
CA SER A 21 -0.12 10.22 29.37
C SER A 21 0.40 9.01 30.17
N ALA A 22 1.63 9.08 30.73
CA ALA A 22 2.29 8.04 31.52
C ALA A 22 2.16 6.63 30.91
N PRO A 23 2.57 6.39 29.64
CA PRO A 23 2.40 5.11 28.99
C PRO A 23 3.31 4.06 29.65
N GLN A 24 2.83 2.82 29.70
CA GLN A 24 3.63 1.68 30.20
C GLN A 24 4.60 1.14 29.13
N LEU A 25 4.35 1.44 27.86
CA LEU A 25 5.13 1.03 26.70
C LEU A 25 4.97 2.06 25.59
N ILE A 26 6.05 2.37 24.91
CA ILE A 26 6.05 3.17 23.69
C ILE A 26 6.39 2.26 22.52
N ILE A 27 5.53 2.23 21.51
CA ILE A 27 5.79 1.54 20.24
C ILE A 27 5.95 2.60 19.15
N VAL A 28 7.13 2.63 18.54
CA VAL A 28 7.45 3.54 17.44
C VAL A 28 7.56 2.74 16.15
N ARG A 29 6.83 3.14 15.13
CA ARG A 29 6.97 2.57 13.79
C ARG A 29 7.74 3.53 12.89
N VAL A 30 8.85 3.06 12.35
CA VAL A 30 9.73 3.81 11.44
C VAL A 30 9.35 3.50 9.99
N GLY A 31 9.12 4.54 9.19
CA GLY A 31 8.76 4.39 7.78
C GLY A 31 8.84 5.72 7.03
N ASP A 32 8.74 5.68 5.71
CA ASP A 32 8.95 6.85 4.84
C ASP A 32 7.99 8.02 5.12
N CYS A 33 6.79 7.75 5.64
CA CYS A 33 5.78 8.77 5.98
C CYS A 33 5.54 8.89 7.50
N THR A 34 6.41 8.30 8.30
CA THR A 34 6.36 8.36 9.75
C THR A 34 7.68 8.93 10.29
N ILE A 35 7.98 8.65 11.56
CA ILE A 35 9.25 9.08 12.16
C ILE A 35 10.41 8.50 11.34
N GLY A 36 11.32 9.35 10.90
CA GLY A 36 12.56 8.95 10.27
C GLY A 36 12.57 8.80 8.75
N GLY A 37 11.56 9.34 8.07
CA GLY A 37 11.35 9.13 6.63
C GLY A 37 12.56 9.36 5.72
N ALA A 38 13.31 10.42 5.87
CA ALA A 38 14.47 10.70 5.01
C ALA A 38 15.76 11.04 5.78
N ASP A 39 15.67 11.32 7.07
CA ASP A 39 16.79 11.79 7.88
C ASP A 39 17.09 10.84 9.03
N LYS A 40 18.15 10.05 8.83
CA LYS A 40 18.64 9.11 9.86
C LYS A 40 19.05 9.81 11.15
N ALA A 41 19.65 11.00 11.08
CA ALA A 41 20.08 11.75 12.28
C ALA A 41 18.86 12.24 13.07
N ALA A 42 17.81 12.70 12.41
CA ALA A 42 16.56 13.08 13.06
C ALA A 42 15.86 11.87 13.72
N LEU A 43 15.92 10.69 13.10
CA LEU A 43 15.41 9.46 13.68
C LEU A 43 16.19 9.10 14.95
N GLU A 44 17.53 9.06 14.90
CA GLU A 44 18.39 8.75 16.03
C GLU A 44 18.16 9.72 17.20
N LYS A 45 18.04 11.01 16.91
CA LYS A 45 17.69 12.02 17.91
C LYS A 45 16.33 11.76 18.56
N THR A 46 15.32 11.43 17.76
CA THR A 46 13.98 11.12 18.26
C THR A 46 14.01 9.90 19.18
N LEU A 47 14.67 8.83 18.75
CA LEU A 47 14.80 7.60 19.57
C LEU A 47 15.55 7.87 20.87
N SER A 48 16.65 8.63 20.84
CA SER A 48 17.40 9.00 22.05
C SER A 48 16.56 9.77 23.08
N ILE A 49 15.68 10.67 22.60
CA ILE A 49 14.76 11.41 23.49
C ILE A 49 13.74 10.44 24.13
N LEU A 50 13.19 9.51 23.36
CA LEU A 50 12.24 8.53 23.86
C LEU A 50 12.90 7.55 24.86
N GLU A 51 14.12 7.08 24.59
CA GLU A 51 14.91 6.22 25.47
C GLU A 51 15.23 6.92 26.80
N ALA A 52 15.51 8.22 26.78
CA ALA A 52 15.77 9.00 27.98
C ALA A 52 14.57 9.06 28.94
N SER A 53 13.36 8.79 28.49
CA SER A 53 12.16 8.69 29.31
C SER A 53 12.15 7.50 30.27
N LYS A 54 12.99 6.49 30.00
CA LYS A 54 13.06 5.20 30.74
C LYS A 54 11.75 4.38 30.64
N ILE A 55 10.82 4.76 29.80
CA ILE A 55 9.66 3.95 29.47
C ILE A 55 10.11 2.88 28.46
N PRO A 56 9.69 1.60 28.62
CA PRO A 56 10.01 0.56 27.64
C PRO A 56 9.68 1.03 26.20
N LEU A 57 10.66 0.93 25.30
CA LEU A 57 10.56 1.39 23.93
C LEU A 57 10.73 0.22 22.95
N VAL A 58 9.81 0.07 22.02
CA VAL A 58 9.89 -0.88 20.90
C VAL A 58 9.91 -0.11 19.59
N VAL A 59 10.89 -0.41 18.74
CA VAL A 59 11.04 0.20 17.42
C VAL A 59 10.73 -0.83 16.36
N LEU A 60 9.70 -0.58 15.55
CA LEU A 60 9.28 -1.43 14.43
C LEU A 60 9.69 -0.76 13.12
N TYR A 61 10.45 -1.45 12.30
CA TYR A 61 10.86 -0.94 10.99
C TYR A 61 9.91 -1.44 9.91
N SER A 62 9.25 -0.51 9.22
CA SER A 62 8.30 -0.85 8.16
C SER A 62 9.02 -1.32 6.87
N PRO A 63 8.36 -2.11 6.01
CA PRO A 63 8.91 -2.50 4.71
C PRO A 63 9.30 -1.31 3.82
N THR A 64 8.62 -0.18 3.94
CA THR A 64 8.96 1.03 3.17
C THR A 64 10.32 1.60 3.56
N TYR A 65 10.68 1.52 4.84
CA TYR A 65 11.98 1.98 5.33
C TYR A 65 13.11 1.01 4.99
N THR A 66 12.91 -0.28 5.28
CA THR A 66 13.94 -1.30 5.07
C THR A 66 14.07 -1.77 3.62
N LYS A 67 13.09 -1.47 2.78
CA LYS A 67 12.91 -2.06 1.43
C LYS A 67 12.87 -3.60 1.48
N ASN A 68 12.43 -4.16 2.60
CA ASN A 68 12.37 -5.59 2.84
C ASN A 68 11.00 -5.99 3.44
N LEU A 69 10.26 -6.81 2.70
CA LEU A 69 8.94 -7.29 3.12
C LEU A 69 9.00 -8.26 4.32
N ALA A 70 10.14 -8.91 4.56
CA ALA A 70 10.30 -9.82 5.69
C ALA A 70 10.13 -9.10 7.05
N THR A 71 10.25 -7.78 7.10
CA THR A 71 10.00 -7.00 8.33
C THR A 71 8.57 -7.12 8.84
N ILE A 72 7.59 -7.49 8.00
CA ILE A 72 6.21 -7.78 8.44
C ILE A 72 6.18 -8.97 9.40
N LYS A 73 6.99 -10.00 9.13
CA LYS A 73 7.12 -11.16 10.01
C LYS A 73 7.66 -10.77 11.38
N ASP A 74 8.73 -9.96 11.40
CA ASP A 74 9.33 -9.51 12.64
C ASP A 74 8.38 -8.61 13.43
N GLU A 75 7.65 -7.72 12.75
CA GLU A 75 6.62 -6.88 13.36
C GLU A 75 5.53 -7.74 14.03
N MET A 76 5.01 -8.75 13.33
CA MET A 76 4.00 -9.67 13.85
C MET A 76 4.53 -10.46 15.05
N ARG A 77 5.75 -10.97 14.98
CA ARG A 77 6.40 -11.70 16.08
C ARG A 77 6.54 -10.81 17.31
N ILE A 78 7.10 -9.61 17.16
CA ILE A 78 7.34 -8.67 18.26
C ILE A 78 6.01 -8.26 18.92
N ILE A 79 5.00 -7.90 18.14
CA ILE A 79 3.67 -7.56 18.66
C ILE A 79 3.05 -8.75 19.39
N GLY A 80 3.17 -9.96 18.83
CA GLY A 80 2.69 -11.18 19.47
C GLY A 80 3.34 -11.45 20.82
N GLU A 81 4.64 -11.26 20.94
CA GLU A 81 5.39 -11.42 22.18
C GLU A 81 4.98 -10.39 23.25
N ILE A 82 4.88 -9.09 22.84
CA ILE A 82 4.49 -8.00 23.75
C ILE A 82 3.12 -8.24 24.38
N PHE A 83 2.16 -8.69 23.58
CA PHE A 83 0.77 -8.85 24.04
C PHE A 83 0.41 -10.30 24.44
N GLY A 84 1.38 -11.21 24.50
CA GLY A 84 1.14 -12.62 24.82
C GLY A 84 0.22 -13.33 23.81
N LYS A 85 0.32 -12.96 22.52
CA LYS A 85 -0.52 -13.44 21.41
C LYS A 85 0.30 -14.05 20.27
N SER A 86 1.48 -14.59 20.56
CA SER A 86 2.43 -15.08 19.55
C SER A 86 1.83 -16.12 18.60
N GLU A 87 1.01 -17.05 19.10
CA GLU A 87 0.34 -18.05 18.26
C GLU A 87 -0.66 -17.38 17.28
N GLN A 88 -1.43 -16.41 17.76
CA GLN A 88 -2.42 -15.71 16.92
C GLN A 88 -1.75 -14.87 15.84
N THR A 89 -0.69 -14.13 16.20
CA THR A 89 0.03 -13.30 15.22
C THR A 89 0.80 -14.15 14.22
N LEU A 90 1.32 -15.31 14.60
CA LEU A 90 1.94 -16.25 13.67
C LEU A 90 0.92 -16.82 12.68
N LYS A 91 -0.24 -17.29 13.14
CA LYS A 91 -1.32 -17.77 12.25
C LYS A 91 -1.78 -16.68 11.29
N LEU A 92 -1.88 -15.44 11.76
CA LEU A 92 -2.21 -14.31 10.91
C LEU A 92 -1.14 -14.09 9.84
N TYR A 93 0.12 -14.08 10.21
CA TYR A 93 1.24 -13.95 9.28
C TYR A 93 1.21 -15.08 8.22
N GLU A 94 1.03 -16.33 8.64
CA GLU A 94 0.95 -17.49 7.74
C GLU A 94 -0.21 -17.34 6.73
N TYR A 95 -1.35 -16.83 7.18
CA TYR A 95 -2.49 -16.54 6.30
C TYR A 95 -2.16 -15.48 5.25
N LEU A 96 -1.55 -14.35 5.66
CA LEU A 96 -1.18 -13.28 4.74
C LEU A 96 -0.14 -13.75 3.69
N VAL A 97 0.88 -14.48 4.14
CA VAL A 97 1.91 -15.07 3.26
C VAL A 97 1.33 -16.15 2.37
N GLY A 98 0.33 -16.90 2.84
CA GLY A 98 -0.39 -17.89 2.04
C GLY A 98 -1.03 -17.27 0.79
N ILE A 99 -1.58 -16.06 0.91
CA ILE A 99 -2.13 -15.32 -0.25
C ILE A 99 -1.01 -14.88 -1.20
N GLU A 100 0.12 -14.36 -0.69
CA GLU A 100 1.27 -14.04 -1.54
C GLU A 100 1.77 -15.27 -2.31
N ASN A 101 1.89 -16.41 -1.64
CA ASN A 101 2.35 -17.64 -2.24
C ASN A 101 1.35 -18.18 -3.30
N LEU A 102 0.05 -18.04 -3.06
CA LEU A 102 -0.98 -18.33 -4.06
C LEU A 102 -0.80 -17.47 -5.32
N ILE A 103 -0.64 -16.16 -5.14
CA ILE A 103 -0.42 -15.24 -6.26
C ILE A 103 0.85 -15.66 -7.02
N LYS A 104 1.97 -15.82 -6.32
CA LYS A 104 3.24 -16.16 -6.91
C LYS A 104 3.20 -17.49 -7.67
N SER A 105 2.59 -18.54 -7.11
CA SER A 105 2.48 -19.84 -7.75
C SER A 105 1.67 -19.80 -9.06
N ARG A 106 0.65 -18.95 -9.14
CA ARG A 106 -0.17 -18.78 -10.34
C ARG A 106 0.51 -17.93 -11.41
N THR A 107 1.23 -16.91 -11.00
CA THR A 107 1.82 -15.92 -11.94
C THR A 107 3.19 -16.33 -12.47
N GLN A 108 3.99 -17.09 -11.72
CA GLN A 108 5.34 -17.48 -12.14
C GLN A 108 5.36 -18.33 -13.42
N THR A 109 4.25 -18.97 -13.78
CA THR A 109 4.10 -19.75 -15.02
C THR A 109 3.58 -18.92 -16.19
N ALA A 110 3.27 -17.64 -15.99
CA ALA A 110 2.81 -16.76 -17.04
C ALA A 110 4.00 -16.34 -17.92
N THR A 111 3.86 -16.52 -19.24
CA THR A 111 4.87 -16.15 -20.23
C THR A 111 4.86 -14.67 -20.57
N ASN A 112 3.74 -14.00 -20.31
CA ASN A 112 3.56 -12.57 -20.52
C ASN A 112 3.82 -11.81 -19.21
N GLN A 113 4.60 -10.73 -19.29
CA GLN A 113 4.85 -9.80 -18.20
C GLN A 113 4.26 -8.43 -18.55
N PRO A 114 2.99 -8.16 -18.20
CA PRO A 114 2.37 -6.89 -18.57
C PRO A 114 3.08 -5.70 -17.92
N LYS A 115 3.17 -4.61 -18.66
CA LYS A 115 3.66 -3.32 -18.15
C LYS A 115 2.57 -2.66 -17.32
N MET A 116 2.79 -2.51 -16.03
CA MET A 116 1.85 -1.91 -15.10
C MET A 116 2.36 -0.55 -14.63
N LEU A 117 1.51 0.45 -14.69
CA LEU A 117 1.81 1.80 -14.23
C LEU A 117 0.98 2.14 -13.00
N TYR A 118 1.63 2.38 -11.86
CA TYR A 118 0.99 3.10 -10.76
C TYR A 118 0.88 4.58 -11.14
N LEU A 119 -0.32 5.11 -11.15
CA LEU A 119 -0.61 6.51 -11.48
C LEU A 119 -1.46 7.15 -10.38
N GLY A 120 -0.80 7.80 -9.43
CA GLY A 120 -1.46 8.63 -8.42
C GLY A 120 -1.93 9.93 -9.06
N LEU A 121 -3.24 10.05 -9.29
CA LEU A 121 -3.83 11.25 -9.89
C LEU A 121 -3.66 12.44 -8.92
N SER A 122 -3.32 13.61 -9.43
CA SER A 122 -3.08 14.79 -8.62
C SER A 122 -3.31 16.08 -9.41
N LEU A 123 -4.32 16.82 -9.00
CA LEU A 123 -4.58 18.15 -9.57
C LEU A 123 -3.44 19.14 -9.25
N ALA A 124 -2.74 18.94 -8.13
CA ALA A 124 -1.56 19.75 -7.79
C ALA A 124 -0.38 19.44 -8.73
N ALA A 125 -0.15 18.18 -9.08
CA ALA A 125 0.84 17.80 -10.07
C ALA A 125 0.51 18.38 -11.45
N LYS A 126 -0.77 18.40 -11.84
CA LYS A 126 -1.22 19.01 -13.10
C LYS A 126 -0.91 20.50 -13.21
N LYS A 127 -1.07 21.27 -12.13
CA LYS A 127 -0.69 22.69 -12.11
C LYS A 127 0.79 22.91 -12.39
N ASN A 128 1.63 21.90 -12.16
CA ASN A 128 3.06 21.88 -12.41
C ASN A 128 3.45 21.15 -13.72
N GLY A 129 2.49 20.94 -14.63
CA GLY A 129 2.74 20.32 -15.94
C GLY A 129 2.86 18.79 -15.93
N ALA A 130 2.66 18.12 -14.78
CA ALA A 130 2.62 16.66 -14.70
C ALA A 130 1.18 16.13 -14.79
N SER A 131 1.00 14.88 -15.19
CA SER A 131 -0.32 14.21 -15.18
C SER A 131 -0.61 13.50 -13.88
N GLY A 132 0.41 13.17 -13.12
CA GLY A 132 0.28 12.47 -11.83
C GLY A 132 1.63 12.17 -11.21
N ILE A 133 1.59 11.24 -10.27
CA ILE A 133 2.74 10.78 -9.50
C ILE A 133 2.84 9.26 -9.63
N THR A 134 4.05 8.75 -9.80
CA THR A 134 4.31 7.32 -9.95
C THR A 134 5.38 6.82 -8.97
N TYR A 135 5.55 5.51 -8.91
CA TYR A 135 6.53 4.83 -8.08
C TYR A 135 7.73 4.36 -8.91
N GLY A 136 8.92 4.72 -8.47
CA GLY A 136 10.18 4.30 -9.10
C GLY A 136 10.57 2.86 -8.79
N ILE A 137 11.68 2.43 -9.38
CA ILE A 137 12.16 1.04 -9.38
C ILE A 137 12.56 0.50 -8.01
N ASP A 138 12.87 1.36 -7.05
CA ASP A 138 13.35 0.99 -5.71
C ASP A 138 12.24 0.97 -4.65
N THR A 139 10.98 1.06 -5.06
CA THR A 139 9.84 1.03 -4.13
C THR A 139 9.37 -0.40 -3.86
N PRO A 140 8.75 -0.66 -2.69
CA PRO A 140 8.13 -1.96 -2.40
C PRO A 140 7.08 -2.36 -3.44
N GLU A 141 6.32 -1.40 -3.95
CA GLU A 141 5.30 -1.60 -4.99
C GLU A 141 5.94 -2.14 -6.28
N SER A 142 7.01 -1.51 -6.73
CA SER A 142 7.77 -1.96 -7.92
C SER A 142 8.37 -3.35 -7.70
N LEU A 143 8.93 -3.60 -6.53
CA LEU A 143 9.48 -4.91 -6.17
C LEU A 143 8.42 -6.01 -6.23
N LEU A 144 7.22 -5.75 -5.71
CA LEU A 144 6.13 -6.73 -5.71
C LEU A 144 5.60 -7.04 -7.11
N LEU A 145 5.55 -6.05 -8.00
CA LEU A 145 5.20 -6.32 -9.41
C LEU A 145 6.12 -7.37 -10.02
N THR A 146 7.43 -7.25 -9.78
CA THR A 146 8.41 -8.16 -10.40
C THR A 146 8.55 -9.49 -9.67
N THR A 147 8.58 -9.49 -8.34
CA THR A 147 8.91 -10.69 -7.55
C THR A 147 7.70 -11.57 -7.21
N THR A 148 6.51 -10.97 -7.16
CA THR A 148 5.29 -11.68 -6.73
C THR A 148 4.27 -11.79 -7.85
N ILE A 149 4.09 -10.75 -8.65
CA ILE A 149 3.04 -10.69 -9.68
C ILE A 149 3.54 -11.13 -11.06
N ASN A 150 4.85 -11.21 -11.27
CA ASN A 150 5.45 -11.48 -12.58
C ASN A 150 4.98 -10.47 -13.63
N ALA A 151 5.08 -9.18 -13.30
CA ALA A 151 4.76 -8.03 -14.14
C ALA A 151 5.93 -7.05 -14.15
N GLN A 152 5.92 -6.08 -15.05
CA GLN A 152 6.94 -5.03 -15.12
C GLN A 152 6.39 -3.72 -14.57
N ASN A 153 7.16 -3.00 -13.77
CA ASN A 153 6.86 -1.60 -13.52
C ASN A 153 7.13 -0.82 -14.83
N ALA A 154 6.07 -0.28 -15.44
CA ALA A 154 6.21 0.51 -16.67
C ALA A 154 7.15 1.70 -16.45
N PHE A 155 7.14 2.30 -15.26
CA PHE A 155 8.04 3.39 -14.91
C PHE A 155 9.36 2.87 -14.31
N ASN A 156 10.34 2.67 -15.17
CA ASN A 156 11.67 2.20 -14.80
C ASN A 156 12.79 3.26 -14.94
N LEU A 157 12.39 4.55 -15.04
CA LEU A 157 13.29 5.64 -15.39
C LEU A 157 13.97 6.29 -14.18
N ALA A 158 13.40 6.16 -12.98
CA ALA A 158 13.91 6.80 -11.77
C ALA A 158 13.62 5.99 -10.51
N LYS A 159 14.22 6.43 -9.41
CA LYS A 159 13.98 5.96 -8.04
C LYS A 159 13.04 6.89 -7.31
N GLY A 160 12.45 6.41 -6.21
CA GLY A 160 11.62 7.19 -5.30
C GLY A 160 10.12 6.90 -5.41
N SER A 161 9.39 7.24 -4.37
CA SER A 161 7.96 6.94 -4.21
C SER A 161 7.01 8.05 -4.65
N ARG A 162 7.55 9.17 -5.15
CA ARG A 162 6.77 10.36 -5.53
C ARG A 162 7.35 11.05 -6.75
N VAL A 163 7.51 10.28 -7.83
CA VAL A 163 8.07 10.83 -9.07
C VAL A 163 6.95 11.41 -9.91
N MET A 164 7.02 12.70 -10.23
CA MET A 164 6.06 13.34 -11.14
C MET A 164 6.24 12.81 -12.56
N ILE A 165 5.13 12.55 -13.25
CA ILE A 165 5.12 12.01 -14.60
C ILE A 165 4.19 12.82 -15.51
N SER A 166 4.67 13.20 -16.70
CA SER A 166 3.87 13.92 -17.69
C SER A 166 3.04 12.96 -18.57
N ALA A 167 2.09 13.51 -19.33
CA ALA A 167 1.29 12.74 -20.26
C ALA A 167 2.17 12.10 -21.36
N GLU A 168 3.13 12.84 -21.89
CA GLU A 168 4.05 12.36 -22.94
C GLU A 168 4.88 11.20 -22.45
N GLN A 169 5.36 11.26 -21.20
CA GLN A 169 6.07 10.15 -20.58
C GLN A 169 5.17 8.92 -20.42
N ILE A 170 3.91 9.10 -19.99
CA ILE A 170 2.96 7.98 -19.86
C ILE A 170 2.71 7.33 -21.22
N TYR A 171 2.53 8.14 -22.29
CA TYR A 171 2.38 7.61 -23.64
C TYR A 171 3.63 6.85 -24.11
N ALA A 172 4.81 7.35 -23.83
CA ALA A 172 6.07 6.69 -24.19
C ALA A 172 6.29 5.36 -23.46
N LEU A 173 5.74 5.20 -22.25
CA LEU A 173 5.82 3.96 -21.48
C LEU A 173 4.88 2.87 -22.01
N GLU A 174 3.79 3.24 -22.67
CA GLU A 174 2.76 2.32 -23.20
C GLU A 174 2.31 1.27 -22.17
N PRO A 175 1.75 1.67 -21.01
CA PRO A 175 1.33 0.70 -20.02
C PRO A 175 0.18 -0.16 -20.52
N ASP A 176 0.24 -1.48 -20.23
CA ASP A 176 -0.85 -2.42 -20.50
C ASP A 176 -1.97 -2.31 -19.45
N VAL A 177 -1.62 -1.91 -18.24
CA VAL A 177 -2.52 -1.75 -17.09
C VAL A 177 -2.15 -0.49 -16.33
N ILE A 178 -3.15 0.28 -15.92
CA ILE A 178 -2.98 1.42 -15.01
C ILE A 178 -3.61 1.08 -13.67
N LEU A 179 -2.84 1.28 -12.60
CA LEU A 179 -3.26 1.15 -11.22
C LEU A 179 -3.39 2.56 -10.62
N LEU A 180 -4.54 2.84 -10.02
CA LEU A 180 -4.80 4.10 -9.33
C LEU A 180 -4.62 3.89 -7.82
N PRO A 181 -3.41 4.14 -7.26
CA PRO A 181 -3.21 4.06 -5.82
C PRO A 181 -3.92 5.22 -5.14
N THR A 182 -4.23 5.05 -3.87
CA THR A 182 -4.74 6.15 -3.03
C THR A 182 -3.62 7.17 -2.77
N TYR A 183 -3.62 8.22 -3.55
CA TYR A 183 -2.71 9.34 -3.42
C TYR A 183 -3.50 10.63 -3.20
N ASN A 184 -3.37 11.25 -2.02
CA ASN A 184 -4.21 12.37 -1.58
C ASN A 184 -5.73 12.05 -1.57
N GLY A 185 -6.09 10.78 -1.52
CA GLY A 185 -7.47 10.28 -1.55
C GLY A 185 -7.63 9.08 -2.47
N TYR A 186 -8.82 8.54 -2.50
CA TYR A 186 -9.20 7.47 -3.41
C TYR A 186 -9.47 8.03 -4.81
N HIS A 187 -9.01 7.32 -5.84
CA HIS A 187 -9.21 7.68 -7.25
C HIS A 187 -10.05 6.61 -7.95
N PRO A 188 -11.35 6.84 -8.16
CA PRO A 188 -12.19 5.93 -8.94
C PRO A 188 -11.79 5.96 -10.42
N THR A 189 -11.96 4.85 -11.10
CA THR A 189 -11.53 4.69 -12.50
C THR A 189 -12.17 5.70 -13.46
N PHE A 190 -13.40 6.18 -13.16
CA PHE A 190 -14.09 7.17 -13.97
C PHE A 190 -13.29 8.48 -14.11
N GLU A 191 -12.39 8.79 -13.17
CA GLU A 191 -11.53 9.99 -13.29
C GLU A 191 -10.68 9.94 -14.56
N LEU A 192 -10.14 8.78 -14.94
CA LEU A 192 -9.42 8.64 -16.21
C LEU A 192 -10.34 8.48 -17.41
N TYR A 193 -11.54 7.93 -17.23
CA TYR A 193 -12.45 7.70 -18.34
C TYR A 193 -13.22 8.95 -18.74
N GLU A 194 -13.64 9.77 -17.78
CA GLU A 194 -14.68 10.79 -18.00
C GLU A 194 -14.24 12.21 -17.56
N ASN A 195 -13.37 12.34 -16.54
CA ASN A 195 -12.99 13.65 -16.03
C ASN A 195 -12.16 14.44 -17.07
N GLU A 196 -12.61 15.64 -17.42
CA GLU A 196 -11.94 16.51 -18.37
C GLU A 196 -10.51 16.88 -17.99
N SER A 197 -10.21 16.85 -16.68
CA SER A 197 -8.86 17.08 -16.21
C SER A 197 -7.84 16.07 -16.75
N TYR A 198 -8.28 14.87 -17.15
CA TYR A 198 -7.43 13.79 -17.66
C TYR A 198 -7.80 13.38 -19.09
N ALA A 199 -8.53 14.23 -19.82
CA ALA A 199 -8.93 13.97 -21.21
C ALA A 199 -7.74 13.63 -22.12
N ASN A 200 -6.59 14.22 -21.86
CA ASN A 200 -5.35 13.97 -22.58
C ASN A 200 -4.75 12.57 -22.37
N LEU A 201 -5.30 11.75 -21.48
CA LEU A 201 -4.87 10.36 -21.25
C LEU A 201 -5.85 9.33 -21.80
N ARG A 202 -7.00 9.74 -22.35
CA ARG A 202 -8.07 8.84 -22.80
C ARG A 202 -7.65 7.93 -23.96
N GLU A 203 -6.71 8.36 -24.79
CA GLU A 203 -6.21 7.58 -25.93
C GLU A 203 -5.17 6.52 -25.55
N LEU A 204 -4.74 6.45 -24.30
CA LEU A 204 -3.86 5.38 -23.83
C LEU A 204 -4.53 4.01 -24.03
N LYS A 205 -3.74 3.03 -24.50
CA LYS A 205 -4.21 1.65 -24.72
C LYS A 205 -4.94 1.08 -23.49
N ALA A 206 -4.35 1.23 -22.30
CA ALA A 206 -4.95 0.74 -21.06
C ALA A 206 -6.31 1.39 -20.75
N VAL A 207 -6.46 2.69 -21.02
CA VAL A 207 -7.74 3.42 -20.83
C VAL A 207 -8.78 2.96 -21.82
N ARG A 208 -8.44 2.88 -23.11
CA ARG A 208 -9.35 2.42 -24.18
C ARG A 208 -9.82 0.99 -23.98
N GLN A 209 -8.95 0.13 -23.46
CA GLN A 209 -9.24 -1.27 -23.19
C GLN A 209 -9.88 -1.51 -21.81
N LYS A 210 -10.21 -0.46 -21.06
CA LYS A 210 -10.78 -0.54 -19.71
C LYS A 210 -9.90 -1.31 -18.72
N ARG A 211 -8.59 -1.23 -18.89
CA ARG A 211 -7.59 -1.84 -17.99
C ARG A 211 -7.03 -0.85 -16.99
N VAL A 212 -7.92 -0.14 -16.32
CA VAL A 212 -7.62 0.79 -15.23
C VAL A 212 -8.30 0.28 -13.97
N TYR A 213 -7.58 0.17 -12.86
CA TYR A 213 -8.08 -0.39 -11.61
C TYR A 213 -7.74 0.52 -10.45
N SER A 214 -8.74 0.86 -9.65
CA SER A 214 -8.57 1.59 -8.40
C SER A 214 -8.09 0.65 -7.31
N LEU A 215 -7.14 1.10 -6.49
CA LEU A 215 -6.68 0.30 -5.36
C LEU A 215 -7.43 0.69 -4.07
N PRO A 216 -7.43 -0.17 -3.05
CA PRO A 216 -8.12 0.09 -1.79
C PRO A 216 -7.75 1.45 -1.20
N TRP A 217 -8.72 2.11 -0.57
CA TRP A 217 -8.45 3.36 0.12
C TRP A 217 -7.54 3.11 1.32
N THR A 218 -6.37 3.73 1.32
CA THR A 218 -5.43 3.69 2.43
C THR A 218 -5.27 5.09 3.00
N PRO A 219 -5.54 5.32 4.30
CA PRO A 219 -5.21 6.59 4.92
C PRO A 219 -3.73 6.91 4.71
N MET A 220 -3.39 8.19 4.75
CA MET A 220 -2.03 8.72 4.51
C MET A 220 -1.00 8.23 5.54
N ASN A 221 -0.75 6.95 5.57
CA ASN A 221 0.40 6.38 6.24
C ASN A 221 1.08 5.48 5.23
N CYS A 222 2.27 5.81 4.84
CA CYS A 222 3.10 5.05 3.90
C CYS A 222 3.48 3.66 4.43
N SER A 223 2.75 3.14 5.39
CA SER A 223 2.98 1.83 5.98
C SER A 223 2.14 0.80 5.30
N ARG A 224 2.74 -0.32 4.90
CA ARG A 224 1.96 -1.48 4.51
C ARG A 224 1.04 -1.89 5.64
N ARG A 225 -0.20 -2.13 5.30
CA ARG A 225 -1.23 -2.59 6.21
C ARG A 225 -1.39 -4.09 6.11
N LEU A 226 -2.14 -4.66 7.04
CA LEU A 226 -2.50 -6.07 7.01
C LEU A 226 -3.28 -6.46 5.76
N GLU A 227 -3.96 -5.51 5.13
CA GLU A 227 -4.75 -5.71 3.90
C GLU A 227 -3.91 -5.75 2.61
N TYR A 228 -2.59 -5.60 2.68
CA TYR A 228 -1.76 -5.59 1.46
C TYR A 228 -1.91 -6.83 0.56
N PRO A 229 -2.17 -8.07 1.07
CA PRO A 229 -2.34 -9.21 0.19
C PRO A 229 -3.63 -9.15 -0.64
N LEU A 230 -4.68 -8.47 -0.13
CA LEU A 230 -5.89 -8.21 -0.91
C LEU A 230 -5.59 -7.24 -2.07
N GLU A 231 -4.85 -6.18 -1.81
CA GLU A 231 -4.37 -5.26 -2.85
C GLU A 231 -3.54 -6.01 -3.90
N LEU A 232 -2.60 -6.86 -3.46
CA LEU A 232 -1.79 -7.68 -4.36
C LEU A 232 -2.63 -8.61 -5.23
N LEU A 233 -3.70 -9.21 -4.68
CA LEU A 233 -4.58 -10.07 -5.44
C LEU A 233 -5.37 -9.30 -6.52
N ILE A 234 -5.83 -8.09 -6.19
CA ILE A 234 -6.44 -7.18 -7.18
C ILE A 234 -5.46 -6.90 -8.33
N ILE A 235 -4.22 -6.55 -8.00
CA ILE A 235 -3.18 -6.25 -8.99
C ILE A 235 -2.84 -7.49 -9.82
N ALA A 236 -2.72 -8.65 -9.19
CA ALA A 236 -2.41 -9.91 -9.87
C ALA A 236 -3.51 -10.33 -10.86
N LYS A 237 -4.78 -10.18 -10.48
CA LYS A 237 -5.90 -10.43 -11.38
C LYS A 237 -5.97 -9.41 -12.51
N ALA A 238 -5.68 -8.13 -12.25
CA ALA A 238 -5.57 -7.12 -13.28
C ALA A 238 -4.44 -7.42 -14.27
N ALA A 239 -3.31 -7.96 -13.80
CA ALA A 239 -2.16 -8.35 -14.64
C ALA A 239 -2.46 -9.60 -15.48
N HIS A 240 -3.01 -10.65 -14.86
CA HIS A 240 -3.19 -11.99 -15.40
C HIS A 240 -4.62 -12.51 -15.17
N PRO A 241 -5.64 -11.92 -15.82
CA PRO A 241 -7.04 -12.24 -15.55
C PRO A 241 -7.39 -13.72 -15.76
N ASP A 242 -6.75 -14.37 -16.72
CA ASP A 242 -6.90 -15.81 -17.01
C ASP A 242 -6.42 -16.71 -15.87
N LYS A 243 -5.37 -16.31 -15.13
CA LYS A 243 -4.82 -17.05 -13.99
C LYS A 243 -5.69 -16.96 -12.73
N PHE A 244 -6.59 -16.00 -12.67
CA PHE A 244 -7.46 -15.71 -11.54
C PHE A 244 -8.95 -15.68 -11.93
N ALA A 245 -9.33 -16.35 -13.02
CA ALA A 245 -10.72 -16.38 -13.50
C ALA A 245 -11.67 -17.05 -12.49
N ASP A 246 -11.16 -17.98 -11.68
CA ASP A 246 -11.88 -18.68 -10.62
C ASP A 246 -12.05 -17.86 -9.32
N ILE A 247 -11.39 -16.72 -9.19
CA ILE A 247 -11.45 -15.89 -7.99
C ILE A 247 -12.28 -14.64 -8.27
N ASN A 248 -13.41 -14.49 -7.60
CA ASN A 248 -14.12 -13.22 -7.51
C ASN A 248 -13.53 -12.40 -6.35
N ILE A 249 -13.00 -11.22 -6.64
CA ILE A 249 -12.30 -10.38 -5.65
C ILE A 249 -13.26 -9.89 -4.57
N GLY A 250 -14.51 -9.55 -4.92
CA GLY A 250 -15.49 -9.09 -3.95
C GLY A 250 -15.81 -10.15 -2.88
N ASN A 251 -16.00 -11.40 -3.29
CA ASN A 251 -16.22 -12.51 -2.36
C ASN A 251 -14.96 -12.80 -1.54
N PHE A 252 -13.81 -12.83 -2.19
CA PHE A 252 -12.54 -13.01 -1.50
C PHE A 252 -12.30 -11.94 -0.43
N ALA A 253 -12.63 -10.68 -0.70
CA ALA A 253 -12.50 -9.59 0.25
C ALA A 253 -13.36 -9.82 1.51
N LEU A 254 -14.58 -10.35 1.36
CA LEU A 254 -15.44 -10.66 2.50
C LEU A 254 -14.81 -11.75 3.39
N GLU A 255 -14.37 -12.85 2.78
CA GLU A 255 -13.70 -13.95 3.51
C GLU A 255 -12.39 -13.47 4.16
N PHE A 256 -11.64 -12.62 3.46
CA PHE A 256 -10.42 -12.01 3.95
C PHE A 256 -10.66 -11.18 5.22
N TYR A 257 -11.66 -10.30 5.22
CA TYR A 257 -11.98 -9.48 6.38
C TYR A 257 -12.50 -10.30 7.55
N GLN A 258 -13.31 -11.33 7.28
CA GLN A 258 -13.76 -12.25 8.33
C GLN A 258 -12.58 -12.96 9.01
N LYS A 259 -11.61 -13.43 8.24
CA LYS A 259 -10.41 -14.10 8.78
C LYS A 259 -9.45 -13.14 9.45
N LEU A 260 -9.27 -11.94 8.87
CA LEU A 260 -8.32 -10.96 9.39
C LEU A 260 -8.77 -10.35 10.71
N TYR A 261 -10.04 -10.02 10.81
CA TYR A 261 -10.59 -9.25 11.93
C TYR A 261 -11.54 -10.05 12.84
N GLY A 262 -11.87 -11.28 12.49
CA GLY A 262 -12.81 -12.10 13.27
C GLY A 262 -14.23 -11.55 13.26
N VAL A 263 -14.65 -10.89 12.19
CA VAL A 263 -15.95 -10.24 12.07
C VAL A 263 -16.95 -11.12 11.32
N ASP A 264 -18.24 -10.85 11.47
CA ASP A 264 -19.29 -11.49 10.69
C ASP A 264 -19.36 -10.94 9.24
N ILE A 265 -20.24 -11.53 8.44
CA ILE A 265 -20.38 -11.17 7.02
C ILE A 265 -20.87 -9.76 6.80
N GLU A 266 -21.74 -9.24 7.68
CA GLU A 266 -22.27 -7.88 7.54
C GLU A 266 -21.20 -6.84 7.87
N ALA A 267 -20.40 -7.06 8.91
CA ALA A 267 -19.25 -6.22 9.21
C ALA A 267 -18.17 -6.32 8.11
N ALA A 268 -17.96 -7.50 7.52
CA ALA A 268 -17.05 -7.64 6.38
C ALA A 268 -17.51 -6.85 5.15
N LYS A 269 -18.81 -6.83 4.83
CA LYS A 269 -19.39 -5.96 3.78
C LYS A 269 -19.15 -4.48 4.08
N MET A 270 -19.38 -4.05 5.33
CA MET A 270 -19.11 -2.67 5.74
C MET A 270 -17.62 -2.30 5.58
N LEU A 271 -16.70 -3.20 5.94
CA LEU A 271 -15.27 -2.99 5.74
C LEU A 271 -14.91 -2.88 4.26
N ARG A 272 -15.46 -3.74 3.41
CA ARG A 272 -15.25 -3.66 1.95
C ARG A 272 -15.72 -2.31 1.39
N SER A 273 -16.93 -1.88 1.77
CA SER A 273 -17.47 -0.58 1.35
C SER A 273 -16.65 0.59 1.90
N ALA A 274 -16.20 0.51 3.16
CA ALA A 274 -15.33 1.53 3.75
C ALA A 274 -13.96 1.67 3.05
N GLN A 275 -13.48 0.59 2.43
CA GLN A 275 -12.28 0.59 1.58
C GLN A 275 -12.59 0.94 0.11
N ILE A 276 -13.84 1.28 -0.19
CA ILE A 276 -14.34 1.63 -1.54
C ILE A 276 -14.04 0.50 -2.54
N LEU A 277 -14.27 -0.74 -2.13
CA LEU A 277 -14.03 -1.94 -2.93
C LEU A 277 -15.32 -2.58 -3.45
N ASP A 278 -16.48 -1.92 -3.39
CA ASP A 278 -17.76 -2.51 -3.85
C ASP A 278 -17.74 -2.81 -5.36
N TRP A 279 -16.96 -2.08 -6.13
CA TRP A 279 -16.74 -2.38 -7.55
C TRP A 279 -16.12 -3.77 -7.80
N THR A 280 -15.49 -4.38 -6.80
CA THR A 280 -14.87 -5.71 -6.92
C THR A 280 -15.89 -6.85 -6.94
N GLU A 281 -17.17 -6.60 -6.65
CA GLU A 281 -18.23 -7.62 -6.76
C GLU A 281 -18.32 -8.22 -8.16
N GLN A 282 -17.99 -7.42 -9.18
CA GLN A 282 -18.01 -7.84 -10.58
C GLN A 282 -16.62 -8.19 -11.12
N PHE A 283 -15.62 -8.22 -10.25
CA PHE A 283 -14.22 -8.41 -10.66
C PHE A 283 -13.58 -9.71 -10.17
#